data_988e8c4c7b94e84238cdf39c2b1bf2e9
#
_entry.id   988e8c4c7b94e84238cdf39c2b1bf2e9
#
_cell.length_a   1.000
_cell.length_b   1.000
_cell.length_c   1.000
_cell.angle_alpha   90.00
_cell.angle_beta   90.00
_cell.angle_gamma   90.00
#
_symmetry.space_group_name_H-M   'P 1'
#
loop_
_entity.id
_entity.type
_entity.pdbx_description
1 polymer ?
#
loop_
_entity_poly.entity_id
_entity_poly.type
_entity_poly.pdbx_seq_one_letter_code
_entity_poly.pdbx_strand_id
1 'polypeptide(L)'
;MKQFMDKDFLLSTDMAKTLYHQYAETMPVLDYHCHINPQEIYEDRKFDNITQVWLGSDHYKWRQMRTNGVDEKYVTGDGSDREKFQAWAETMPKLIGNPLYHWSHLELRRYFGYDGYLNGDTAEEVWNLCNAKLQEDSMTVRGLIKQSGVTLICTTDDPVDTLEWHQKIAADDTFDVQVLPAWRPDKAMNVEKPTFAPYIAQLSQVSGIAVTDLASLKDALKNRMEYFAANGCSVSDHALEYVMYAPASDEEVDAILKKGLKGEAISKEEELKYKTAFMLFVAKQYAKMNWVMQIHYGCKRDNKAYMFEKLGADTGYDCINNYAPSAQMADFLNELSATGDIPKTILYSLNPNDNASIASIIGCFQGDVPGKIQQGSAWWFNDHKLGMIEQMSELANLGCLGNFVGMLTDSRSFLSYTRHEYFRRILCELFGSWVENGEYPADMKALESMVRGISYNNAVKYFGFKLDEVK
;
A
#
# COMPACT_ATOMS: atom_id res chain seq x y z
N MET A 1 6.52 -17.77 -31.21
CA MET A 1 6.13 -16.59 -30.43
C MET A 1 5.27 -17.08 -29.26
N LYS A 2 5.53 -16.64 -28.02
CA LYS A 2 4.65 -17.00 -26.90
C LYS A 2 3.26 -16.39 -27.11
N GLN A 3 2.22 -17.11 -26.69
CA GLN A 3 0.87 -16.58 -26.69
C GLN A 3 0.77 -15.47 -25.63
N PHE A 4 -0.08 -14.44 -25.88
CA PHE A 4 -0.29 -13.35 -24.94
C PHE A 4 -0.88 -13.88 -23.63
N MET A 5 -0.18 -13.62 -22.54
CA MET A 5 -0.56 -14.02 -21.16
C MET A 5 -0.93 -15.50 -21.03
N ASP A 6 -0.13 -16.38 -21.63
CA ASP A 6 -0.25 -17.83 -21.43
C ASP A 6 0.01 -18.21 -19.95
N LYS A 7 -0.11 -19.50 -19.62
CA LYS A 7 0.11 -19.98 -18.24
C LYS A 7 1.50 -19.60 -17.68
N ASP A 8 2.49 -19.45 -18.57
CA ASP A 8 3.88 -19.09 -18.25
C ASP A 8 4.17 -17.60 -18.47
N PHE A 9 3.13 -16.75 -18.45
CA PHE A 9 3.27 -15.30 -18.53
C PHE A 9 4.30 -14.79 -17.53
N LEU A 10 5.26 -13.97 -17.99
CA LEU A 10 6.42 -13.47 -17.24
C LEU A 10 7.46 -14.52 -16.80
N LEU A 11 7.26 -15.79 -17.07
CA LEU A 11 8.18 -16.88 -16.72
C LEU A 11 8.93 -17.34 -17.98
N SER A 12 10.23 -17.15 -18.00
CA SER A 12 11.07 -17.48 -19.17
C SER A 12 11.90 -18.74 -18.98
N THR A 13 12.33 -19.02 -17.74
CA THR A 13 13.18 -20.16 -17.43
C THR A 13 12.37 -21.36 -16.90
N ASP A 14 12.89 -22.58 -17.02
CA ASP A 14 12.20 -23.77 -16.49
C ASP A 14 12.18 -23.77 -14.96
N MET A 15 13.24 -23.25 -14.34
CA MET A 15 13.28 -23.06 -12.89
C MET A 15 12.21 -22.05 -12.43
N ALA A 16 12.04 -20.90 -13.12
CA ALA A 16 11.01 -19.92 -12.80
C ALA A 16 9.59 -20.52 -12.87
N LYS A 17 9.30 -21.31 -13.90
CA LYS A 17 8.01 -22.02 -14.05
C LYS A 17 7.80 -23.00 -12.90
N THR A 18 8.83 -23.77 -12.56
CA THR A 18 8.78 -24.71 -11.42
C THR A 18 8.49 -23.99 -10.12
N LEU A 19 9.23 -22.94 -9.80
CA LEU A 19 9.06 -22.17 -8.58
C LEU A 19 7.65 -21.55 -8.48
N TYR A 20 7.15 -21.00 -9.59
CA TYR A 20 5.83 -20.40 -9.62
C TYR A 20 4.73 -21.44 -9.46
N HIS A 21 4.67 -22.43 -10.35
CA HIS A 21 3.55 -23.39 -10.38
C HIS A 21 3.51 -24.34 -9.19
N GLN A 22 4.67 -24.67 -8.59
CA GLN A 22 4.71 -25.59 -7.45
C GLN A 22 4.59 -24.88 -6.09
N TYR A 23 5.10 -23.64 -5.96
CA TYR A 23 5.26 -23.03 -4.65
C TYR A 23 4.60 -21.65 -4.47
N ALA A 24 4.43 -20.86 -5.55
CA ALA A 24 3.91 -19.51 -5.45
C ALA A 24 2.43 -19.36 -5.84
N GLU A 25 1.99 -20.09 -6.86
CA GLU A 25 0.68 -19.91 -7.52
C GLU A 25 -0.50 -20.07 -6.55
N THR A 26 -0.40 -21.07 -5.67
CA THR A 26 -1.48 -21.42 -4.74
C THR A 26 -1.34 -20.78 -3.35
N MET A 27 -0.34 -19.93 -3.14
CA MET A 27 -0.18 -19.25 -1.85
C MET A 27 -1.35 -18.30 -1.59
N PRO A 28 -1.88 -18.25 -0.35
CA PRO A 28 -2.93 -17.31 0.00
C PRO A 28 -2.48 -15.87 -0.21
N VAL A 29 -3.43 -14.93 -0.28
CA VAL A 29 -3.15 -13.50 -0.36
C VAL A 29 -3.29 -12.89 1.03
N LEU A 30 -2.27 -12.15 1.44
CA LEU A 30 -2.25 -11.31 2.63
C LEU A 30 -1.94 -9.88 2.18
N ASP A 31 -2.94 -9.00 2.29
CA ASP A 31 -2.84 -7.62 1.86
C ASP A 31 -2.69 -6.69 3.08
N TYR A 32 -1.46 -6.52 3.54
CA TYR A 32 -1.16 -5.80 4.77
C TYR A 32 -1.18 -4.27 4.66
N HIS A 33 -1.48 -3.74 3.46
CA HIS A 33 -1.73 -2.32 3.24
C HIS A 33 -2.56 -2.11 1.97
N CYS A 34 -3.73 -1.53 2.13
CA CYS A 34 -4.62 -1.10 1.04
C CYS A 34 -5.53 0.06 1.46
N HIS A 35 -6.29 0.58 0.52
CA HIS A 35 -7.28 1.65 0.72
C HIS A 35 -8.71 1.18 0.44
N ILE A 36 -8.98 -0.10 0.63
CA ILE A 36 -10.32 -0.67 0.45
C ILE A 36 -11.23 -0.20 1.59
N ASN A 37 -12.49 0.12 1.23
CA ASN A 37 -13.49 0.59 2.19
C ASN A 37 -14.10 -0.61 2.96
N PRO A 38 -13.92 -0.72 4.28
CA PRO A 38 -14.48 -1.82 5.07
C PRO A 38 -16.02 -1.84 5.09
N GLN A 39 -16.69 -0.71 4.89
CA GLN A 39 -18.15 -0.66 4.75
C GLN A 39 -18.62 -1.47 3.54
N GLU A 40 -17.96 -1.35 2.39
CA GLU A 40 -18.33 -2.11 1.19
C GLU A 40 -18.14 -3.62 1.39
N ILE A 41 -17.16 -4.03 2.23
CA ILE A 41 -16.97 -5.44 2.62
C ILE A 41 -18.12 -5.90 3.54
N TYR A 42 -18.49 -5.10 4.54
CA TYR A 42 -19.56 -5.45 5.46
C TYR A 42 -20.92 -5.57 4.74
N GLU A 43 -21.24 -4.58 3.92
CA GLU A 43 -22.48 -4.52 3.15
C GLU A 43 -22.52 -5.52 1.98
N ASP A 44 -21.41 -6.18 1.72
CA ASP A 44 -21.24 -7.13 0.60
C ASP A 44 -21.71 -6.55 -0.73
N ARG A 45 -21.23 -5.33 -1.02
CA ARG A 45 -21.67 -4.53 -2.16
C ARG A 45 -21.61 -5.33 -3.47
N LYS A 46 -22.63 -5.15 -4.31
CA LYS A 46 -22.66 -5.60 -5.69
C LYS A 46 -22.44 -4.42 -6.63
N PHE A 47 -21.69 -4.62 -7.70
CA PHE A 47 -21.41 -3.56 -8.68
C PHE A 47 -22.36 -3.67 -9.87
N ASP A 48 -22.88 -2.55 -10.36
CA ASP A 48 -23.79 -2.54 -11.51
C ASP A 48 -23.03 -2.80 -12.82
N ASN A 49 -21.77 -2.37 -12.89
CA ASN A 49 -20.94 -2.49 -14.08
C ASN A 49 -19.43 -2.42 -13.78
N ILE A 50 -18.63 -2.82 -14.77
CA ILE A 50 -17.16 -2.88 -14.66
C ILE A 50 -16.51 -1.49 -14.46
N THR A 51 -17.11 -0.40 -14.94
CA THR A 51 -16.59 0.95 -14.74
C THR A 51 -16.54 1.32 -13.27
N GLN A 52 -17.57 0.96 -12.49
CA GLN A 52 -17.61 1.23 -11.06
C GLN A 52 -16.47 0.54 -10.32
N VAL A 53 -16.11 -0.69 -10.71
CA VAL A 53 -15.01 -1.44 -10.11
C VAL A 53 -13.65 -0.90 -10.54
N TRP A 54 -13.51 -0.54 -11.82
CA TRP A 54 -12.21 -0.18 -12.40
C TRP A 54 -11.87 1.30 -12.34
N LEU A 55 -12.87 2.17 -12.53
CA LEU A 55 -12.66 3.60 -12.70
C LEU A 55 -13.27 4.43 -11.57
N GLY A 56 -13.94 3.79 -10.61
CA GLY A 56 -14.62 4.51 -9.51
C GLY A 56 -13.68 5.33 -8.63
N SER A 57 -12.45 4.87 -8.42
CA SER A 57 -11.47 5.53 -7.54
C SER A 57 -10.01 5.27 -7.93
N ASP A 58 -9.75 4.73 -9.11
CA ASP A 58 -8.39 4.35 -9.55
C ASP A 58 -7.71 5.50 -10.28
N HIS A 59 -6.98 6.31 -9.52
CA HIS A 59 -6.21 7.43 -10.06
C HIS A 59 -5.03 7.00 -10.97
N TYR A 60 -4.59 5.73 -10.94
CA TYR A 60 -3.60 5.20 -11.88
C TYR A 60 -4.17 5.18 -13.30
N LYS A 61 -5.39 4.63 -13.44
CA LYS A 61 -6.10 4.56 -14.73
C LYS A 61 -6.47 5.95 -15.23
N TRP A 62 -7.00 6.82 -14.35
CA TRP A 62 -7.33 8.21 -14.70
C TRP A 62 -6.14 8.98 -15.26
N ARG A 63 -4.96 8.80 -14.66
CA ARG A 63 -3.71 9.42 -15.13
C ARG A 63 -3.38 9.00 -16.55
N GLN A 64 -3.53 7.71 -16.89
CA GLN A 64 -3.21 7.22 -18.22
C GLN A 64 -4.26 7.66 -19.27
N MET A 65 -5.53 7.69 -18.91
CA MET A 65 -6.57 8.24 -19.78
C MET A 65 -6.27 9.72 -20.14
N ARG A 66 -5.90 10.53 -19.17
CA ARG A 66 -5.46 11.92 -19.40
C ARG A 66 -4.20 12.00 -20.26
N THR A 67 -3.23 11.11 -20.04
CA THR A 67 -2.01 11.03 -20.86
C THR A 67 -2.34 10.69 -22.31
N ASN A 68 -3.38 9.90 -22.55
CA ASN A 68 -3.91 9.61 -23.88
C ASN A 68 -4.79 10.73 -24.47
N GLY A 69 -4.98 11.85 -23.76
CA GLY A 69 -5.77 12.99 -24.24
C GLY A 69 -7.30 12.83 -24.10
N VAL A 70 -7.74 11.89 -23.24
CA VAL A 70 -9.17 11.72 -22.94
C VAL A 70 -9.70 12.96 -22.23
N ASP A 71 -10.86 13.47 -22.67
CA ASP A 71 -11.54 14.59 -22.03
C ASP A 71 -11.93 14.23 -20.59
N GLU A 72 -11.79 15.20 -19.66
CA GLU A 72 -12.05 14.99 -18.24
C GLU A 72 -13.51 14.53 -17.97
N LYS A 73 -14.45 14.87 -18.86
CA LYS A 73 -15.82 14.35 -18.83
C LYS A 73 -15.86 12.82 -18.73
N TYR A 74 -14.97 12.15 -19.45
CA TYR A 74 -14.89 10.68 -19.49
C TYR A 74 -13.88 10.07 -18.51
N VAL A 75 -13.24 10.88 -17.69
CA VAL A 75 -12.32 10.41 -16.64
C VAL A 75 -13.01 10.47 -15.27
N THR A 76 -13.20 11.69 -14.74
CA THR A 76 -13.85 11.91 -13.44
C THR A 76 -15.13 12.74 -13.55
N GLY A 77 -15.48 13.24 -14.75
CA GLY A 77 -16.65 14.06 -14.99
C GLY A 77 -17.96 13.26 -15.14
N ASP A 78 -18.94 13.88 -15.79
CA ASP A 78 -20.33 13.42 -15.88
C ASP A 78 -20.63 12.48 -17.07
N GLY A 79 -19.62 12.02 -17.79
CA GLY A 79 -19.80 10.96 -18.79
C GLY A 79 -20.40 9.71 -18.18
N SER A 80 -21.23 8.99 -18.93
CA SER A 80 -21.81 7.72 -18.48
C SER A 80 -20.73 6.65 -18.25
N ASP A 81 -21.01 5.66 -17.40
CA ASP A 81 -20.10 4.55 -17.13
C ASP A 81 -19.68 3.82 -18.42
N ARG A 82 -20.61 3.67 -19.38
CA ARG A 82 -20.31 3.06 -20.68
C ARG A 82 -19.34 3.90 -21.52
N GLU A 83 -19.50 5.23 -21.55
CA GLU A 83 -18.58 6.13 -22.26
C GLU A 83 -17.19 6.14 -21.61
N LYS A 84 -17.12 6.14 -20.27
CA LYS A 84 -15.85 6.05 -19.52
C LYS A 84 -15.15 4.74 -19.81
N PHE A 85 -15.87 3.63 -19.84
CA PHE A 85 -15.32 2.32 -20.20
C PHE A 85 -14.78 2.30 -21.62
N GLN A 86 -15.51 2.85 -22.61
CA GLN A 86 -15.06 2.98 -23.99
C GLN A 86 -13.73 3.76 -24.06
N ALA A 87 -13.67 4.90 -23.40
CA ALA A 87 -12.45 5.73 -23.37
C ALA A 87 -11.25 5.00 -22.72
N TRP A 88 -11.50 4.18 -21.69
CA TRP A 88 -10.48 3.31 -21.12
C TRP A 88 -10.04 2.24 -22.10
N ALA A 89 -10.98 1.54 -22.73
CA ALA A 89 -10.69 0.51 -23.73
C ALA A 89 -9.87 1.05 -24.92
N GLU A 90 -10.18 2.25 -25.41
CA GLU A 90 -9.41 2.95 -26.45
C GLU A 90 -8.01 3.40 -25.98
N THR A 91 -7.83 3.58 -24.68
CA THR A 91 -6.54 3.90 -24.09
C THR A 91 -5.62 2.68 -23.98
N MET A 92 -6.19 1.49 -23.75
CA MET A 92 -5.45 0.26 -23.49
C MET A 92 -4.35 -0.07 -24.51
N PRO A 93 -4.56 -0.02 -25.83
CA PRO A 93 -3.51 -0.32 -26.82
C PRO A 93 -2.29 0.60 -26.75
N LYS A 94 -2.43 1.79 -26.15
CA LYS A 94 -1.34 2.75 -25.97
C LYS A 94 -0.47 2.45 -24.76
N LEU A 95 -0.89 1.53 -23.89
CA LEU A 95 -0.24 1.19 -22.63
C LEU A 95 0.80 0.06 -22.78
N ILE A 96 1.45 -0.06 -23.95
CA ILE A 96 2.53 -1.02 -24.13
C ILE A 96 3.66 -0.77 -23.13
N GLY A 97 4.02 -1.80 -22.34
CA GLY A 97 5.03 -1.70 -21.28
C GLY A 97 4.51 -1.13 -19.94
N ASN A 98 3.30 -0.61 -19.89
CA ASN A 98 2.69 -0.13 -18.65
C ASN A 98 2.06 -1.30 -17.87
N PRO A 99 2.21 -1.36 -16.53
CA PRO A 99 1.66 -2.44 -15.72
C PRO A 99 0.12 -2.53 -15.79
N LEU A 100 -0.59 -1.42 -15.99
CA LEU A 100 -2.05 -1.41 -16.12
C LEU A 100 -2.56 -2.26 -17.30
N TYR A 101 -1.76 -2.39 -18.38
CA TYR A 101 -2.09 -3.29 -19.47
C TYR A 101 -2.12 -4.75 -19.00
N HIS A 102 -1.09 -5.15 -18.24
CA HIS A 102 -1.01 -6.50 -17.70
C HIS A 102 -2.07 -6.73 -16.62
N TRP A 103 -2.22 -5.82 -15.66
CA TRP A 103 -3.16 -5.97 -14.55
C TRP A 103 -4.61 -6.06 -15.04
N SER A 104 -5.03 -5.15 -15.93
CA SER A 104 -6.39 -5.19 -16.48
C SER A 104 -6.68 -6.50 -17.21
N HIS A 105 -5.71 -7.05 -17.96
CA HIS A 105 -5.90 -8.32 -18.62
C HIS A 105 -5.83 -9.52 -17.67
N LEU A 106 -5.04 -9.47 -16.59
CA LEU A 106 -5.09 -10.48 -15.52
C LEU A 106 -6.46 -10.47 -14.84
N GLU A 107 -6.99 -9.29 -14.52
CA GLU A 107 -8.32 -9.13 -13.94
C GLU A 107 -9.41 -9.70 -14.86
N LEU A 108 -9.37 -9.38 -16.16
CA LEU A 108 -10.29 -9.94 -17.15
C LEU A 108 -10.24 -11.47 -17.22
N ARG A 109 -9.05 -12.06 -17.17
CA ARG A 109 -8.87 -13.50 -17.19
C ARG A 109 -9.34 -14.18 -15.90
N ARG A 110 -8.95 -13.65 -14.76
CA ARG A 110 -9.17 -14.31 -13.46
C ARG A 110 -10.62 -14.19 -12.97
N TYR A 111 -11.24 -13.04 -13.15
CA TYR A 111 -12.59 -12.81 -12.63
C TYR A 111 -13.67 -13.00 -13.70
N PHE A 112 -13.36 -12.71 -14.94
CA PHE A 112 -14.36 -12.70 -16.01
C PHE A 112 -14.20 -13.80 -17.07
N GLY A 113 -13.08 -14.54 -17.05
CA GLY A 113 -12.82 -15.61 -18.00
C GLY A 113 -12.58 -15.12 -19.44
N TYR A 114 -12.17 -13.86 -19.63
CA TYR A 114 -11.91 -13.28 -20.93
C TYR A 114 -10.42 -13.42 -21.32
N ASP A 115 -10.14 -14.24 -22.31
CA ASP A 115 -8.79 -14.53 -22.81
C ASP A 115 -8.31 -13.62 -23.95
N GLY A 116 -9.18 -12.73 -24.45
CA GLY A 116 -8.86 -11.75 -25.47
C GLY A 116 -8.03 -10.58 -24.93
N TYR A 117 -8.00 -9.51 -25.71
CA TYR A 117 -7.39 -8.24 -25.31
C TYR A 117 -8.37 -7.09 -25.50
N LEU A 118 -8.36 -6.18 -24.55
CA LEU A 118 -9.25 -5.02 -24.50
C LEU A 118 -8.70 -3.90 -25.39
N ASN A 119 -9.55 -3.43 -26.30
CA ASN A 119 -9.34 -2.24 -27.12
C ASN A 119 -10.68 -1.60 -27.49
N GLY A 120 -10.68 -0.54 -28.29
CA GLY A 120 -11.90 0.16 -28.70
C GLY A 120 -12.89 -0.74 -29.46
N ASP A 121 -12.40 -1.70 -30.25
CA ASP A 121 -13.24 -2.59 -31.07
C ASP A 121 -13.86 -3.73 -30.24
N THR A 122 -13.16 -4.19 -29.21
CA THR A 122 -13.63 -5.26 -28.30
C THR A 122 -14.39 -4.72 -27.08
N ALA A 123 -14.48 -3.41 -26.92
CA ALA A 123 -15.07 -2.77 -25.74
C ALA A 123 -16.51 -3.21 -25.47
N GLU A 124 -17.34 -3.35 -26.51
CA GLU A 124 -18.74 -3.77 -26.36
C GLU A 124 -18.84 -5.23 -25.88
N GLU A 125 -18.06 -6.12 -26.46
CA GLU A 125 -18.00 -7.52 -26.04
C GLU A 125 -17.58 -7.66 -24.57
N VAL A 126 -16.48 -6.97 -24.17
CA VAL A 126 -15.96 -7.02 -22.80
C VAL A 126 -16.94 -6.40 -21.82
N TRP A 127 -17.55 -5.26 -22.18
CA TRP A 127 -18.58 -4.61 -21.36
C TRP A 127 -19.73 -5.55 -21.05
N ASN A 128 -20.30 -6.18 -22.06
CA ASN A 128 -21.44 -7.09 -21.91
C ASN A 128 -21.06 -8.32 -21.10
N LEU A 129 -19.91 -8.92 -21.36
CA LEU A 129 -19.41 -10.08 -20.64
C LEU A 129 -19.16 -9.77 -19.15
N CYS A 130 -18.43 -8.71 -18.86
CA CYS A 130 -18.11 -8.33 -17.48
C CYS A 130 -19.36 -7.97 -16.70
N ASN A 131 -20.27 -7.21 -17.28
CA ASN A 131 -21.48 -6.78 -16.57
C ASN A 131 -22.45 -7.94 -16.34
N ALA A 132 -22.56 -8.89 -17.29
CA ALA A 132 -23.32 -10.11 -17.05
C ALA A 132 -22.73 -10.94 -15.90
N LYS A 133 -21.40 -11.05 -15.85
CA LYS A 133 -20.68 -11.77 -14.79
C LYS A 133 -20.86 -11.08 -13.42
N LEU A 134 -20.79 -9.76 -13.36
CA LEU A 134 -20.98 -8.99 -12.10
C LEU A 134 -22.39 -9.15 -11.49
N GLN A 135 -23.37 -9.65 -12.25
CA GLN A 135 -24.70 -9.95 -11.71
C GLN A 135 -24.78 -11.30 -10.99
N GLU A 136 -23.77 -12.17 -11.10
CA GLU A 136 -23.71 -13.44 -10.37
C GLU A 136 -23.52 -13.17 -8.85
N ASP A 137 -24.06 -14.04 -8.00
CA ASP A 137 -23.94 -13.89 -6.54
C ASP A 137 -22.52 -14.08 -6.03
N SER A 138 -21.64 -14.73 -6.80
CA SER A 138 -20.23 -14.91 -6.50
C SER A 138 -19.39 -13.65 -6.77
N MET A 139 -19.95 -12.61 -7.39
CA MET A 139 -19.23 -11.41 -7.83
C MET A 139 -19.56 -10.18 -6.96
N THR A 140 -20.01 -10.41 -5.74
CA THR A 140 -20.06 -9.40 -4.70
C THR A 140 -18.67 -9.06 -4.18
N VAL A 141 -18.51 -8.01 -3.39
CA VAL A 141 -17.23 -7.65 -2.75
C VAL A 141 -16.63 -8.82 -1.99
N ARG A 142 -17.41 -9.50 -1.13
CA ARG A 142 -16.93 -10.68 -0.38
C ARG A 142 -16.61 -11.85 -1.30
N GLY A 143 -17.40 -12.03 -2.34
CA GLY A 143 -17.16 -13.04 -3.37
C GLY A 143 -15.84 -12.81 -4.11
N LEU A 144 -15.54 -11.58 -4.51
CA LEU A 144 -14.27 -11.18 -5.14
C LEU A 144 -13.07 -11.41 -4.22
N ILE A 145 -13.19 -11.05 -2.95
CA ILE A 145 -12.16 -11.27 -1.93
C ILE A 145 -11.89 -12.78 -1.75
N LYS A 146 -12.95 -13.58 -1.57
CA LYS A 146 -12.84 -15.03 -1.35
C LYS A 146 -12.24 -15.77 -2.55
N GLN A 147 -12.70 -15.49 -3.77
CA GLN A 147 -12.16 -16.14 -4.97
C GLN A 147 -10.70 -15.76 -5.26
N SER A 148 -10.22 -14.64 -4.69
CA SER A 148 -8.82 -14.23 -4.77
C SER A 148 -7.91 -14.94 -3.76
N GLY A 149 -8.46 -15.78 -2.89
CA GLY A 149 -7.70 -16.48 -1.85
C GLY A 149 -7.15 -15.55 -0.78
N VAL A 150 -7.82 -14.43 -0.52
CA VAL A 150 -7.41 -13.46 0.51
C VAL A 150 -7.74 -14.02 1.89
N THR A 151 -6.77 -13.94 2.80
CA THR A 151 -6.92 -14.38 4.20
C THR A 151 -6.97 -13.22 5.18
N LEU A 152 -6.31 -12.10 4.83
CA LEU A 152 -6.26 -10.92 5.67
C LEU A 152 -6.11 -9.65 4.83
N ILE A 153 -6.78 -8.59 5.26
CA ILE A 153 -6.71 -7.24 4.70
C ILE A 153 -6.44 -6.26 5.84
N CYS A 154 -5.42 -5.41 5.70
CA CYS A 154 -5.28 -4.20 6.52
C CYS A 154 -5.74 -3.00 5.71
N THR A 155 -6.74 -2.30 6.20
CA THR A 155 -7.25 -1.05 5.62
C THR A 155 -6.36 0.14 5.99
N THR A 156 -6.78 1.36 5.72
CA THR A 156 -6.06 2.58 6.14
C THR A 156 -7.04 3.50 6.85
N ASP A 157 -6.84 3.69 8.17
CA ASP A 157 -7.84 4.27 9.05
C ASP A 157 -7.28 5.42 9.87
N ASP A 158 -8.10 6.44 10.08
CA ASP A 158 -7.73 7.64 10.82
C ASP A 158 -7.95 7.44 12.33
N PRO A 159 -7.09 7.99 13.20
CA PRO A 159 -7.28 7.98 14.67
C PRO A 159 -8.69 8.32 15.17
N VAL A 160 -9.44 9.14 14.44
CA VAL A 160 -10.80 9.55 14.83
C VAL A 160 -11.89 8.59 14.35
N ASP A 161 -11.56 7.58 13.56
CA ASP A 161 -12.54 6.63 13.02
C ASP A 161 -13.14 5.75 14.13
N THR A 162 -14.42 5.44 13.97
CA THR A 162 -15.17 4.61 14.93
C THR A 162 -14.87 3.13 14.83
N LEU A 163 -14.27 2.69 13.72
CA LEU A 163 -13.98 1.29 13.38
C LEU A 163 -15.24 0.38 13.42
N GLU A 164 -16.42 0.94 13.29
CA GLU A 164 -17.68 0.20 13.41
C GLU A 164 -17.81 -0.93 12.38
N TRP A 165 -17.28 -0.69 11.17
CA TRP A 165 -17.33 -1.69 10.11
C TRP A 165 -16.40 -2.85 10.37
N HIS A 166 -15.20 -2.59 10.91
CA HIS A 166 -14.27 -3.64 11.35
C HIS A 166 -14.90 -4.50 12.45
N GLN A 167 -15.54 -3.86 13.43
CA GLN A 167 -16.22 -4.58 14.52
C GLN A 167 -17.37 -5.45 14.00
N LYS A 168 -18.18 -4.93 13.07
CA LYS A 168 -19.27 -5.67 12.44
C LYS A 168 -18.78 -6.86 11.62
N ILE A 169 -17.70 -6.67 10.84
CA ILE A 169 -17.09 -7.76 10.06
C ILE A 169 -16.50 -8.81 10.98
N ALA A 170 -15.79 -8.42 12.04
CA ALA A 170 -15.21 -9.34 13.01
C ALA A 170 -16.25 -10.17 13.78
N ALA A 171 -17.49 -9.68 13.87
CA ALA A 171 -18.61 -10.37 14.51
C ALA A 171 -19.44 -11.23 13.53
N ASP A 172 -19.10 -11.25 12.25
CA ASP A 172 -19.84 -11.95 11.21
C ASP A 172 -19.18 -13.29 10.86
N ASP A 173 -19.67 -14.37 11.44
CA ASP A 173 -19.18 -15.74 11.23
C ASP A 173 -19.35 -16.26 9.78
N THR A 174 -20.05 -15.52 8.90
CA THR A 174 -20.23 -15.90 7.49
C THR A 174 -19.07 -15.45 6.60
N PHE A 175 -18.15 -14.62 7.15
CA PHE A 175 -16.99 -14.10 6.44
C PHE A 175 -15.71 -14.36 7.24
N ASP A 176 -14.90 -15.28 6.74
CA ASP A 176 -13.71 -15.84 7.39
C ASP A 176 -12.42 -15.05 7.11
N VAL A 177 -12.48 -14.00 6.28
CA VAL A 177 -11.33 -13.14 6.00
C VAL A 177 -11.17 -12.08 7.10
N GLN A 178 -9.98 -11.97 7.66
CA GLN A 178 -9.70 -10.94 8.66
C GLN A 178 -9.56 -9.57 8.00
N VAL A 179 -10.33 -8.59 8.48
CA VAL A 179 -10.24 -7.18 8.05
C VAL A 179 -9.85 -6.35 9.26
N LEU A 180 -8.60 -5.91 9.28
CA LEU A 180 -8.00 -5.23 10.43
C LEU A 180 -7.74 -3.75 10.09
N PRO A 181 -7.92 -2.83 11.05
CA PRO A 181 -7.57 -1.44 10.83
C PRO A 181 -6.06 -1.24 10.84
N ALA A 182 -5.56 -0.28 10.05
CA ALA A 182 -4.21 0.23 10.15
C ALA A 182 -4.24 1.70 10.58
N TRP A 183 -3.36 2.05 11.50
CA TRP A 183 -3.29 3.35 12.14
C TRP A 183 -2.57 4.38 11.26
N ARG A 184 -3.26 5.43 10.79
CA ARG A 184 -2.67 6.51 9.98
C ARG A 184 -2.94 7.89 10.58
N PRO A 185 -2.07 8.41 11.44
CA PRO A 185 -2.30 9.65 12.20
C PRO A 185 -1.83 10.93 11.49
N ASP A 186 -1.63 10.93 10.19
CA ASP A 186 -0.99 12.02 9.44
C ASP A 186 -1.68 13.39 9.63
N LYS A 187 -3.00 13.40 9.84
CA LYS A 187 -3.73 14.65 10.08
C LYS A 187 -3.34 15.32 11.41
N ALA A 188 -2.98 14.52 12.43
CA ALA A 188 -2.47 15.02 13.71
C ALA A 188 -1.01 15.49 13.61
N MET A 189 -0.28 15.06 12.57
CA MET A 189 1.09 15.45 12.31
C MET A 189 1.20 16.75 11.49
N ASN A 190 0.21 17.06 10.66
CA ASN A 190 0.29 18.15 9.69
C ASN A 190 -0.12 19.50 10.31
N VAL A 191 0.68 19.97 11.29
CA VAL A 191 0.43 21.18 12.09
C VAL A 191 0.33 22.47 11.25
N GLU A 192 0.93 22.47 10.06
CA GLU A 192 0.94 23.60 9.11
C GLU A 192 -0.36 23.72 8.29
N LYS A 193 -1.21 22.69 8.31
CA LYS A 193 -2.43 22.67 7.47
C LYS A 193 -3.58 23.44 8.15
N PRO A 194 -4.41 24.17 7.39
CA PRO A 194 -5.59 24.83 7.92
C PRO A 194 -6.60 23.88 8.60
N THR A 195 -6.56 22.61 8.23
CA THR A 195 -7.42 21.55 8.76
C THR A 195 -6.95 21.00 10.11
N PHE A 196 -5.76 21.41 10.61
CA PHE A 196 -5.16 20.85 11.80
C PHE A 196 -6.00 21.11 13.07
N ALA A 197 -6.30 22.38 13.38
CA ALA A 197 -7.05 22.72 14.60
C ALA A 197 -8.46 22.08 14.63
N PRO A 198 -9.27 22.10 13.55
CA PRO A 198 -10.52 21.34 13.48
C PRO A 198 -10.33 19.84 13.72
N TYR A 199 -9.28 19.24 13.16
CA TYR A 199 -8.98 17.83 13.35
C TYR A 199 -8.64 17.50 14.81
N ILE A 200 -7.81 18.30 15.46
CA ILE A 200 -7.46 18.10 16.89
C ILE A 200 -8.70 18.26 17.79
N ALA A 201 -9.63 19.16 17.45
CA ALA A 201 -10.91 19.24 18.16
C ALA A 201 -11.73 17.93 18.03
N GLN A 202 -11.75 17.32 16.84
CA GLN A 202 -12.38 16.01 16.63
C GLN A 202 -11.66 14.90 17.41
N LEU A 203 -10.33 14.86 17.38
CA LEU A 203 -9.53 13.94 18.19
C LEU A 203 -9.83 14.07 19.69
N SER A 204 -9.94 15.30 20.17
CA SER A 204 -10.32 15.56 21.57
C SER A 204 -11.69 14.98 21.90
N GLN A 205 -12.64 15.12 21.01
CA GLN A 205 -14.01 14.60 21.19
C GLN A 205 -14.02 13.06 21.26
N VAL A 206 -13.36 12.38 20.31
CA VAL A 206 -13.40 10.91 20.23
C VAL A 206 -12.56 10.22 21.28
N SER A 207 -11.48 10.88 21.77
CA SER A 207 -10.65 10.36 22.86
C SER A 207 -11.20 10.70 24.25
N GLY A 208 -12.12 11.68 24.35
CA GLY A 208 -12.58 12.22 25.64
C GLY A 208 -11.52 13.04 26.37
N ILE A 209 -10.42 13.41 25.72
CA ILE A 209 -9.28 14.16 26.29
C ILE A 209 -9.18 15.51 25.59
N ALA A 210 -9.38 16.60 26.32
CA ALA A 210 -9.22 17.94 25.78
C ALA A 210 -7.74 18.20 25.45
N VAL A 211 -7.41 18.31 24.17
CA VAL A 211 -6.04 18.61 23.72
C VAL A 211 -5.79 20.11 23.76
N THR A 212 -4.94 20.54 24.68
CA THR A 212 -4.55 21.95 24.89
C THR A 212 -3.03 22.18 24.86
N ASP A 213 -2.28 21.09 24.95
CA ASP A 213 -0.82 21.07 25.01
C ASP A 213 -0.25 19.73 24.51
N LEU A 214 1.06 19.63 24.45
CA LEU A 214 1.75 18.43 23.94
C LEU A 214 1.47 17.18 24.80
N ALA A 215 1.32 17.33 26.11
CA ALA A 215 1.05 16.20 27.01
C ALA A 215 -0.34 15.61 26.72
N SER A 216 -1.35 16.45 26.68
CA SER A 216 -2.73 16.05 26.37
C SER A 216 -2.89 15.50 24.94
N LEU A 217 -2.13 16.01 23.95
CA LEU A 217 -2.08 15.42 22.62
C LEU A 217 -1.51 14.00 22.64
N LYS A 218 -0.36 13.81 23.33
CA LYS A 218 0.26 12.49 23.50
C LYS A 218 -0.71 11.50 24.18
N ASP A 219 -1.47 11.93 25.18
CA ASP A 219 -2.44 11.08 25.87
C ASP A 219 -3.68 10.76 25.02
N ALA A 220 -4.18 11.73 24.24
CA ALA A 220 -5.28 11.48 23.29
C ALA A 220 -4.90 10.45 22.22
N LEU A 221 -3.68 10.57 21.67
CA LEU A 221 -3.18 9.61 20.68
C LEU A 221 -3.00 8.21 21.30
N LYS A 222 -2.44 8.07 22.50
CA LYS A 222 -2.34 6.77 23.19
C LYS A 222 -3.70 6.13 23.41
N ASN A 223 -4.68 6.90 23.90
CA ASN A 223 -6.05 6.42 24.07
C ASN A 223 -6.61 5.84 22.78
N ARG A 224 -6.41 6.51 21.66
CA ARG A 224 -6.87 6.03 20.36
C ARG A 224 -6.07 4.84 19.85
N MET A 225 -4.76 4.77 20.08
CA MET A 225 -3.94 3.58 19.79
C MET A 225 -4.43 2.36 20.56
N GLU A 226 -4.76 2.50 21.84
CA GLU A 226 -5.33 1.40 22.65
C GLU A 226 -6.67 0.94 22.08
N TYR A 227 -7.52 1.87 21.65
CA TYR A 227 -8.76 1.56 20.98
C TYR A 227 -8.54 0.78 19.66
N PHE A 228 -7.59 1.20 18.84
CA PHE A 228 -7.23 0.50 17.61
C PHE A 228 -6.67 -0.90 17.90
N ALA A 229 -5.79 -1.02 18.89
CA ALA A 229 -5.26 -2.33 19.32
C ALA A 229 -6.37 -3.29 19.77
N ALA A 230 -7.35 -2.80 20.52
CA ALA A 230 -8.51 -3.59 20.94
C ALA A 230 -9.36 -4.08 19.74
N ASN A 231 -9.25 -3.43 18.58
CA ASN A 231 -9.88 -3.81 17.33
C ASN A 231 -8.93 -4.57 16.37
N GLY A 232 -7.80 -5.07 16.87
CA GLY A 232 -6.89 -5.95 16.13
C GLY A 232 -5.81 -5.21 15.31
N CYS A 233 -5.68 -3.89 15.42
CA CYS A 233 -4.59 -3.15 14.79
C CYS A 233 -3.23 -3.61 15.28
N SER A 234 -2.31 -3.86 14.36
CA SER A 234 -0.90 -4.19 14.64
C SER A 234 0.06 -3.49 13.67
N VAL A 235 -0.46 -2.58 12.86
CA VAL A 235 0.31 -1.87 11.84
C VAL A 235 -0.04 -0.40 11.82
N SER A 236 0.95 0.45 11.59
CA SER A 236 0.76 1.87 11.26
C SER A 236 1.19 2.15 9.83
N ASP A 237 0.68 3.25 9.30
CA ASP A 237 1.05 3.78 8.00
C ASP A 237 1.24 5.29 8.08
N HIS A 238 2.22 5.81 7.37
CA HIS A 238 2.54 7.23 7.27
C HIS A 238 2.84 7.60 5.83
N ALA A 239 2.28 8.71 5.34
CA ALA A 239 2.60 9.28 4.04
C ALA A 239 3.35 10.62 4.23
N LEU A 240 4.67 10.54 4.11
CA LEU A 240 5.56 11.68 4.30
C LEU A 240 6.04 12.23 2.96
N GLU A 241 6.34 13.52 2.90
CA GLU A 241 7.07 14.07 1.75
C GLU A 241 8.50 13.50 1.70
N TYR A 242 9.15 13.39 2.85
CA TYR A 242 10.42 12.72 3.11
C TYR A 242 10.53 12.41 4.61
N VAL A 243 11.43 11.51 5.00
CA VAL A 243 11.70 11.25 6.42
C VAL A 243 12.55 12.41 6.96
N MET A 244 11.91 13.28 7.75
CA MET A 244 12.55 14.44 8.32
C MET A 244 13.22 14.14 9.66
N TYR A 245 14.27 14.90 10.00
CA TYR A 245 14.88 14.91 11.31
C TYR A 245 15.34 16.33 11.67
N ALA A 246 14.63 16.95 12.61
CA ALA A 246 14.91 18.26 13.17
C ALA A 246 14.55 18.21 14.66
N PRO A 247 15.48 17.80 15.54
CA PRO A 247 15.21 17.63 16.96
C PRO A 247 14.89 18.96 17.62
N ALA A 248 13.96 18.91 18.60
CA ALA A 248 13.54 20.08 19.39
C ALA A 248 13.17 19.66 20.83
N SER A 249 13.19 20.60 21.78
CA SER A 249 12.72 20.31 23.12
C SER A 249 11.19 20.17 23.17
N ASP A 250 10.67 19.49 24.19
CA ASP A 250 9.21 19.37 24.40
C ASP A 250 8.56 20.76 24.56
N GLU A 251 9.25 21.77 25.15
CA GLU A 251 8.77 23.15 25.29
C GLU A 251 8.63 23.85 23.92
N GLU A 252 9.62 23.67 23.02
CA GLU A 252 9.55 24.22 21.67
C GLU A 252 8.40 23.56 20.88
N VAL A 253 8.27 22.24 20.97
CA VAL A 253 7.20 21.48 20.26
C VAL A 253 5.82 21.87 20.80
N ASP A 254 5.67 22.04 22.10
CA ASP A 254 4.44 22.51 22.74
C ASP A 254 4.04 23.91 22.26
N ALA A 255 5.02 24.82 22.16
CA ALA A 255 4.78 26.18 21.65
C ALA A 255 4.30 26.12 20.17
N ILE A 256 4.89 25.26 19.33
CA ILE A 256 4.48 25.07 17.93
C ILE A 256 3.06 24.51 17.86
N LEU A 257 2.76 23.47 18.65
CA LEU A 257 1.41 22.90 18.75
C LEU A 257 0.37 23.98 19.10
N LYS A 258 0.65 24.81 20.12
CA LYS A 258 -0.27 25.89 20.53
C LYS A 258 -0.50 26.94 19.44
N LYS A 259 0.51 27.23 18.61
CA LYS A 259 0.34 28.06 17.40
C LYS A 259 -0.62 27.38 16.40
N GLY A 260 -0.38 26.09 16.10
CA GLY A 260 -1.24 25.31 15.20
C GLY A 260 -2.70 25.23 15.67
N LEU A 261 -2.92 25.03 16.99
CA LEU A 261 -4.27 25.02 17.58
C LEU A 261 -5.02 26.35 17.45
N LYS A 262 -4.28 27.46 17.38
CA LYS A 262 -4.86 28.80 17.14
C LYS A 262 -5.02 29.15 15.65
N GLY A 263 -4.55 28.31 14.75
CA GLY A 263 -4.50 28.57 13.31
C GLY A 263 -3.49 29.65 12.91
N GLU A 264 -2.46 29.88 13.75
CA GLU A 264 -1.36 30.78 13.46
C GLU A 264 -0.43 30.16 12.39
N ALA A 265 0.28 31.02 11.64
CA ALA A 265 1.22 30.55 10.63
C ALA A 265 2.38 29.76 11.25
N ILE A 266 2.67 28.61 10.68
CA ILE A 266 3.79 27.72 11.04
C ILE A 266 4.90 27.87 10.03
N SER A 267 6.12 28.18 10.45
CA SER A 267 7.28 28.19 9.56
C SER A 267 7.72 26.78 9.18
N LYS A 268 8.51 26.64 8.10
CA LYS A 268 9.02 25.33 7.69
C LYS A 268 9.91 24.68 8.75
N GLU A 269 10.67 25.46 9.48
CA GLU A 269 11.49 24.97 10.60
C GLU A 269 10.61 24.42 11.73
N GLU A 270 9.58 25.16 12.13
CA GLU A 270 8.61 24.73 13.14
C GLU A 270 7.88 23.46 12.71
N GLU A 271 7.45 23.39 11.44
CA GLU A 271 6.83 22.19 10.84
C GLU A 271 7.74 20.96 11.00
N LEU A 272 9.01 21.07 10.63
CA LEU A 272 9.96 19.96 10.71
C LEU A 272 10.22 19.51 12.14
N LYS A 273 10.36 20.46 13.09
CA LYS A 273 10.52 20.18 14.52
C LYS A 273 9.31 19.43 15.07
N TYR A 274 8.11 19.91 14.79
CA TYR A 274 6.88 19.27 15.26
C TYR A 274 6.70 17.87 14.67
N LYS A 275 6.86 17.72 13.36
CA LYS A 275 6.73 16.42 12.66
C LYS A 275 7.77 15.41 13.14
N THR A 276 9.01 15.84 13.39
CA THR A 276 10.06 14.97 13.96
C THR A 276 9.66 14.48 15.35
N ALA A 277 9.27 15.38 16.23
CA ALA A 277 8.85 15.02 17.60
C ALA A 277 7.61 14.11 17.59
N PHE A 278 6.65 14.39 16.72
CA PHE A 278 5.47 13.56 16.53
C PHE A 278 5.85 12.14 16.10
N MET A 279 6.65 11.98 15.04
CA MET A 279 7.08 10.68 14.51
C MET A 279 7.91 9.90 15.54
N LEU A 280 8.82 10.53 16.26
CA LEU A 280 9.58 9.89 17.33
C LEU A 280 8.66 9.40 18.46
N PHE A 281 7.66 10.20 18.85
CA PHE A 281 6.69 9.80 19.86
C PHE A 281 5.87 8.58 19.43
N VAL A 282 5.25 8.63 18.25
CA VAL A 282 4.40 7.51 17.79
C VAL A 282 5.22 6.24 17.52
N ALA A 283 6.43 6.36 16.96
CA ALA A 283 7.32 5.21 16.74
C ALA A 283 7.67 4.49 18.06
N LYS A 284 7.95 5.24 19.13
CA LYS A 284 8.18 4.67 20.47
C LYS A 284 6.94 3.96 21.02
N GLN A 285 5.73 4.44 20.71
CA GLN A 285 4.50 3.72 21.08
C GLN A 285 4.35 2.44 20.25
N TYR A 286 4.64 2.48 18.96
CA TYR A 286 4.59 1.28 18.10
C TYR A 286 5.54 0.20 18.60
N ALA A 287 6.76 0.55 18.99
CA ALA A 287 7.70 -0.39 19.59
C ALA A 287 7.12 -1.07 20.85
N LYS A 288 6.51 -0.30 21.76
CA LYS A 288 5.88 -0.81 22.99
C LYS A 288 4.69 -1.71 22.73
N MET A 289 3.92 -1.43 21.67
CA MET A 289 2.75 -2.20 21.27
C MET A 289 3.09 -3.36 20.32
N ASN A 290 4.36 -3.54 19.95
CA ASN A 290 4.85 -4.47 18.95
C ASN A 290 4.16 -4.30 17.57
N TRP A 291 3.77 -3.08 17.22
CA TRP A 291 3.24 -2.73 15.91
C TRP A 291 4.36 -2.56 14.90
N VAL A 292 4.03 -2.81 13.63
CA VAL A 292 4.90 -2.51 12.50
C VAL A 292 4.66 -1.08 12.03
N MET A 293 5.72 -0.28 11.91
CA MET A 293 5.67 1.06 11.35
C MET A 293 5.92 1.00 9.85
N GLN A 294 4.97 1.46 9.05
CA GLN A 294 5.15 1.64 7.60
C GLN A 294 5.32 3.13 7.29
N ILE A 295 6.37 3.47 6.56
CA ILE A 295 6.66 4.84 6.14
C ILE A 295 6.72 4.88 4.61
N HIS A 296 5.70 5.50 4.01
CA HIS A 296 5.66 5.85 2.59
C HIS A 296 6.15 7.27 2.42
N TYR A 297 7.16 7.51 1.56
CA TYR A 297 7.68 8.85 1.31
C TYR A 297 8.11 9.06 -0.15
N GLY A 298 8.47 10.29 -0.48
CA GLY A 298 8.99 10.62 -1.81
C GLY A 298 7.91 11.02 -2.81
N CYS A 299 6.71 11.39 -2.35
CA CYS A 299 5.63 11.91 -3.18
C CYS A 299 5.54 13.43 -3.09
N LYS A 300 5.58 14.12 -4.24
CA LYS A 300 5.14 15.51 -4.34
C LYS A 300 3.69 15.51 -4.77
N ARG A 301 2.82 15.97 -3.86
CA ARG A 301 1.37 15.94 -4.02
C ARG A 301 0.83 17.14 -4.80
N ASP A 302 -0.32 16.95 -5.44
CA ASP A 302 -1.21 18.01 -5.94
C ASP A 302 -0.53 19.00 -6.89
N ASN A 303 0.34 18.53 -7.80
CA ASN A 303 1.17 19.39 -8.66
C ASN A 303 0.38 20.30 -9.61
N LYS A 304 -0.89 20.01 -9.86
CA LYS A 304 -1.78 20.83 -10.68
C LYS A 304 -2.85 21.48 -9.80
N ALA A 305 -2.49 22.59 -9.14
CA ALA A 305 -3.33 23.29 -8.16
C ALA A 305 -4.77 23.53 -8.61
N TYR A 306 -4.97 23.99 -9.86
CA TYR A 306 -6.31 24.17 -10.44
C TYR A 306 -7.16 22.88 -10.40
N MET A 307 -6.56 21.72 -10.65
CA MET A 307 -7.29 20.44 -10.60
C MET A 307 -7.49 19.96 -9.18
N PHE A 308 -6.57 20.27 -8.28
CA PHE A 308 -6.76 20.03 -6.85
C PHE A 308 -7.96 20.80 -6.27
N GLU A 309 -8.10 22.08 -6.64
CA GLU A 309 -9.26 22.88 -6.27
C GLU A 309 -10.58 22.29 -6.81
N LYS A 310 -10.54 21.68 -8.00
CA LYS A 310 -11.71 21.11 -8.66
C LYS A 310 -12.07 19.70 -8.21
N LEU A 311 -11.08 18.82 -7.99
CA LEU A 311 -11.26 17.38 -7.80
C LEU A 311 -10.80 16.88 -6.43
N GLY A 312 -9.99 17.65 -5.69
CA GLY A 312 -9.38 17.22 -4.45
C GLY A 312 -8.10 16.39 -4.64
N ALA A 313 -7.65 15.80 -3.54
CA ALA A 313 -6.46 14.95 -3.49
C ALA A 313 -6.67 13.58 -4.17
N ASP A 314 -5.58 12.87 -4.43
CA ASP A 314 -5.57 11.50 -4.96
C ASP A 314 -6.31 11.34 -6.30
N THR A 315 -6.20 12.33 -7.17
CA THR A 315 -6.87 12.32 -8.47
C THR A 315 -5.93 12.20 -9.68
N GLY A 316 -4.66 11.79 -9.42
CA GLY A 316 -3.68 11.46 -10.47
C GLY A 316 -2.74 12.59 -10.86
N TYR A 317 -2.63 13.64 -10.04
CA TYR A 317 -1.75 14.80 -10.29
C TYR A 317 -0.51 14.85 -9.40
N ASP A 318 -0.16 13.74 -8.79
CA ASP A 318 1.04 13.57 -7.97
C ASP A 318 2.23 13.13 -8.81
N CYS A 319 3.45 13.34 -8.32
CA CYS A 319 4.66 12.87 -8.98
C CYS A 319 5.73 12.45 -7.97
N ILE A 320 6.79 11.80 -8.47
CA ILE A 320 7.98 11.46 -7.71
C ILE A 320 8.66 12.75 -7.24
N ASN A 321 9.01 12.80 -5.95
CA ASN A 321 9.84 13.83 -5.37
C ASN A 321 11.31 13.37 -5.36
N ASN A 322 12.21 14.26 -5.72
CA ASN A 322 13.65 13.97 -5.69
C ASN A 322 14.35 14.61 -4.46
N TYR A 323 13.68 14.63 -3.34
CA TYR A 323 14.27 15.06 -2.09
C TYR A 323 15.07 13.90 -1.48
N ALA A 324 16.36 14.07 -1.25
CA ALA A 324 17.25 13.01 -0.76
C ALA A 324 17.33 13.00 0.78
N PRO A 325 16.54 12.20 1.48
CA PRO A 325 16.44 12.25 2.94
C PRO A 325 17.43 11.30 3.67
N SER A 326 18.39 10.69 2.99
CA SER A 326 19.18 9.58 3.52
C SER A 326 19.82 9.88 4.89
N ALA A 327 20.46 11.06 5.05
CA ALA A 327 21.07 11.43 6.32
C ALA A 327 20.02 11.60 7.44
N GLN A 328 18.94 12.31 7.15
CA GLN A 328 17.86 12.56 8.10
C GLN A 328 17.13 11.28 8.50
N MET A 329 16.94 10.36 7.54
CA MET A 329 16.38 9.03 7.82
C MET A 329 17.29 8.22 8.75
N ALA A 330 18.59 8.23 8.50
CA ALA A 330 19.57 7.56 9.36
C ALA A 330 19.57 8.17 10.76
N ASP A 331 19.54 9.49 10.90
CA ASP A 331 19.48 10.20 12.19
C ASP A 331 18.18 9.88 12.94
N PHE A 332 17.04 9.85 12.26
CA PHE A 332 15.74 9.46 12.84
C PHE A 332 15.75 8.03 13.39
N LEU A 333 16.25 7.08 12.62
CA LEU A 333 16.37 5.68 13.05
C LEU A 333 17.41 5.52 14.17
N ASN A 334 18.49 6.29 14.12
CA ASN A 334 19.52 6.28 15.16
C ASN A 334 18.97 6.76 16.52
N GLU A 335 18.15 7.81 16.55
CA GLU A 335 17.55 8.28 17.80
C GLU A 335 16.60 7.24 18.41
N LEU A 336 15.80 6.57 17.60
CA LEU A 336 14.96 5.47 18.06
C LEU A 336 15.80 4.27 18.56
N SER A 337 16.88 3.96 17.86
CA SER A 337 17.78 2.87 18.23
C SER A 337 18.52 3.14 19.54
N ALA A 338 18.96 4.39 19.77
CA ALA A 338 19.68 4.79 20.97
C ALA A 338 18.87 4.61 22.25
N THR A 339 17.54 4.71 22.17
CA THR A 339 16.64 4.47 23.32
C THR A 339 16.10 3.03 23.38
N GLY A 340 16.47 2.17 22.43
CA GLY A 340 15.94 0.80 22.31
C GLY A 340 14.48 0.73 21.84
N ASP A 341 13.91 1.86 21.42
CA ASP A 341 12.49 1.98 21.07
C ASP A 341 12.23 1.89 19.55
N ILE A 342 13.16 1.34 18.75
CA ILE A 342 12.96 1.18 17.31
C ILE A 342 11.95 0.05 17.02
N PRO A 343 10.79 0.35 16.41
CA PRO A 343 9.83 -0.69 16.03
C PRO A 343 10.30 -1.47 14.81
N LYS A 344 9.64 -2.60 14.52
CA LYS A 344 9.71 -3.20 13.19
C LYS A 344 9.24 -2.16 12.18
N THR A 345 10.06 -1.87 11.16
CA THR A 345 9.82 -0.74 10.25
C THR A 345 9.97 -1.16 8.80
N ILE A 346 9.08 -0.69 7.95
CA ILE A 346 9.13 -0.85 6.49
C ILE A 346 9.18 0.54 5.86
N LEU A 347 10.19 0.77 5.02
CA LEU A 347 10.42 2.03 4.31
C LEU A 347 10.09 1.87 2.83
N TYR A 348 9.17 2.69 2.34
CA TYR A 348 8.78 2.74 0.92
C TYR A 348 9.15 4.09 0.35
N SER A 349 10.01 4.13 -0.67
CA SER A 349 10.23 5.33 -1.45
C SER A 349 9.47 5.31 -2.77
N LEU A 350 8.89 6.44 -3.13
CA LEU A 350 8.35 6.62 -4.47
C LEU A 350 9.46 6.89 -5.51
N ASN A 351 10.64 7.28 -5.05
CA ASN A 351 11.80 7.53 -5.90
C ASN A 351 12.68 6.28 -6.01
N PRO A 352 12.77 5.61 -7.16
CA PRO A 352 13.58 4.40 -7.32
C PRO A 352 15.08 4.64 -7.11
N ASN A 353 15.57 5.88 -7.25
CA ASN A 353 16.96 6.21 -6.95
C ASN A 353 17.33 6.06 -5.47
N ASP A 354 16.35 5.96 -4.59
CA ASP A 354 16.58 5.76 -3.17
C ASP A 354 16.81 4.29 -2.79
N ASN A 355 16.58 3.33 -3.69
CA ASN A 355 16.63 1.89 -3.38
C ASN A 355 17.93 1.49 -2.70
N ALA A 356 19.09 1.81 -3.29
CA ALA A 356 20.40 1.49 -2.71
C ALA A 356 20.63 2.22 -1.38
N SER A 357 20.21 3.48 -1.26
CA SER A 357 20.30 4.25 -0.01
C SER A 357 19.49 3.61 1.12
N ILE A 358 18.25 3.23 0.85
CA ILE A 358 17.39 2.54 1.81
C ILE A 358 18.02 1.20 2.19
N ALA A 359 18.39 0.37 1.22
CA ALA A 359 18.95 -0.94 1.46
C ALA A 359 20.25 -0.89 2.31
N SER A 360 21.06 0.15 2.14
CA SER A 360 22.26 0.36 2.97
C SER A 360 21.92 0.87 4.39
N ILE A 361 20.98 1.80 4.53
CA ILE A 361 20.58 2.37 5.83
C ILE A 361 19.94 1.31 6.72
N ILE A 362 19.01 0.52 6.19
CA ILE A 362 18.32 -0.51 6.98
C ILE A 362 19.29 -1.53 7.56
N GLY A 363 20.41 -1.81 6.89
CA GLY A 363 21.47 -2.67 7.38
C GLY A 363 22.12 -2.19 8.68
N CYS A 364 22.08 -0.87 8.95
CA CYS A 364 22.65 -0.27 10.17
C CYS A 364 21.80 -0.51 11.41
N PHE A 365 20.51 -0.82 11.29
CA PHE A 365 19.55 -0.80 12.39
C PHE A 365 18.83 -2.15 12.59
N GLN A 366 19.44 -3.23 12.17
CA GLN A 366 18.92 -4.59 12.38
C GLN A 366 19.04 -5.03 13.85
N GLY A 367 18.36 -6.09 14.22
CA GLY A 367 18.34 -6.64 15.57
C GLY A 367 18.09 -8.15 15.60
N ASP A 368 17.40 -8.62 16.61
CA ASP A 368 17.06 -10.02 16.86
C ASP A 368 15.81 -10.52 16.07
N VAL A 369 15.13 -9.62 15.38
CA VAL A 369 14.01 -9.98 14.48
C VAL A 369 14.53 -10.03 13.04
N PRO A 370 14.36 -11.15 12.31
CA PRO A 370 14.79 -11.24 10.91
C PRO A 370 14.14 -10.13 10.06
N GLY A 371 14.97 -9.31 9.41
CA GLY A 371 14.48 -8.18 8.62
C GLY A 371 13.72 -7.14 9.45
N LYS A 372 14.17 -6.84 10.67
CA LYS A 372 13.51 -5.89 11.59
C LYS A 372 13.19 -4.56 10.93
N ILE A 373 14.14 -4.03 10.19
CA ILE A 373 13.94 -2.87 9.32
C ILE A 373 14.04 -3.34 7.88
N GLN A 374 13.02 -3.09 7.08
CA GLN A 374 12.94 -3.57 5.70
C GLN A 374 12.74 -2.42 4.71
N GLN A 375 13.22 -2.64 3.49
CA GLN A 375 12.72 -1.92 2.33
C GLN A 375 11.40 -2.56 1.90
N GLY A 376 10.38 -1.74 1.70
CA GLY A 376 9.09 -2.21 1.25
C GLY A 376 9.06 -2.60 -0.23
N SER A 377 7.99 -3.22 -0.66
CA SER A 377 7.69 -3.52 -2.04
C SER A 377 7.79 -2.27 -2.93
N ALA A 378 8.17 -2.45 -4.18
CA ALA A 378 8.13 -1.37 -5.17
C ALA A 378 6.72 -0.75 -5.16
N TRP A 379 6.65 0.57 -4.88
CA TRP A 379 5.41 1.24 -4.53
C TRP A 379 4.97 2.23 -5.61
N TRP A 380 3.68 2.29 -5.89
CA TRP A 380 2.95 3.21 -6.76
C TRP A 380 3.57 3.35 -8.17
N PHE A 381 4.40 4.37 -8.43
CA PHE A 381 5.04 4.55 -9.74
C PHE A 381 6.10 3.50 -10.07
N ASN A 382 6.49 2.67 -9.10
CA ASN A 382 7.49 1.62 -9.24
C ASN A 382 6.89 0.20 -9.19
N ASP A 383 5.58 0.05 -8.97
CA ASP A 383 4.90 -1.25 -8.86
C ASP A 383 4.70 -1.95 -10.22
N HIS A 384 5.66 -1.80 -11.10
CA HIS A 384 5.75 -2.43 -12.41
C HIS A 384 6.92 -3.42 -12.47
N LYS A 385 6.96 -4.24 -13.52
CA LYS A 385 7.94 -5.33 -13.65
C LYS A 385 9.38 -4.88 -13.35
N LEU A 386 9.85 -3.81 -13.99
CA LEU A 386 11.24 -3.35 -13.81
C LEU A 386 11.47 -2.79 -12.41
N GLY A 387 10.55 -1.98 -11.87
CA GLY A 387 10.67 -1.42 -10.53
C GLY A 387 10.68 -2.51 -9.44
N MET A 388 9.88 -3.58 -9.60
CA MET A 388 9.91 -4.73 -8.70
C MET A 388 11.24 -5.49 -8.78
N ILE A 389 11.76 -5.71 -9.98
CA ILE A 389 13.07 -6.35 -10.18
C ILE A 389 14.18 -5.51 -9.56
N GLU A 390 14.21 -4.21 -9.82
CA GLU A 390 15.21 -3.29 -9.26
C GLU A 390 15.17 -3.25 -7.74
N GLN A 391 14.00 -3.09 -7.14
CA GLN A 391 13.83 -3.07 -5.69
C GLN A 391 14.31 -4.36 -5.04
N MET A 392 13.88 -5.54 -5.55
CA MET A 392 14.29 -6.83 -5.02
C MET A 392 15.78 -7.12 -5.23
N SER A 393 16.34 -6.68 -6.36
CA SER A 393 17.77 -6.84 -6.65
C SER A 393 18.63 -5.99 -5.71
N GLU A 394 18.26 -4.74 -5.45
CA GLU A 394 18.98 -3.89 -4.50
C GLU A 394 18.87 -4.43 -3.07
N LEU A 395 17.71 -4.92 -2.67
CA LEU A 395 17.55 -5.57 -1.38
C LEU A 395 18.39 -6.86 -1.28
N ALA A 396 18.50 -7.64 -2.35
CA ALA A 396 19.35 -8.83 -2.40
C ALA A 396 20.83 -8.49 -2.31
N ASN A 397 21.26 -7.42 -3.01
CA ASN A 397 22.66 -7.01 -3.06
C ASN A 397 23.19 -6.51 -1.70
N LEU A 398 22.34 -5.87 -0.89
CA LEU A 398 22.73 -5.16 0.32
C LEU A 398 22.10 -5.73 1.61
N GLY A 399 21.22 -6.72 1.50
CA GLY A 399 20.48 -7.30 2.62
C GLY A 399 20.18 -8.78 2.44
N CYS A 400 19.14 -9.25 3.16
CA CYS A 400 18.68 -10.64 3.12
C CYS A 400 17.30 -10.72 2.45
N LEU A 401 17.25 -10.78 1.12
CA LEU A 401 15.98 -10.84 0.38
C LEU A 401 15.05 -11.97 0.85
N GLY A 402 15.58 -13.10 1.31
CA GLY A 402 14.77 -14.20 1.83
C GLY A 402 13.85 -13.85 3.00
N ASN A 403 14.11 -12.74 3.71
CA ASN A 403 13.27 -12.23 4.81
C ASN A 403 12.24 -11.19 4.37
N PHE A 404 12.18 -10.86 3.08
CA PHE A 404 11.28 -9.84 2.55
C PHE A 404 9.81 -10.22 2.79
N VAL A 405 8.99 -9.25 3.18
CA VAL A 405 7.56 -9.47 3.49
C VAL A 405 6.65 -9.49 2.26
N GLY A 406 7.21 -9.26 1.08
CA GLY A 406 6.50 -9.39 -0.19
C GLY A 406 5.60 -8.23 -0.56
N MET A 407 4.59 -8.53 -1.37
CA MET A 407 3.69 -7.60 -2.04
C MET A 407 2.52 -7.17 -1.15
N LEU A 408 2.06 -5.96 -1.36
CA LEU A 408 0.80 -5.37 -0.94
C LEU A 408 0.10 -4.76 -2.17
N THR A 409 -1.20 -4.50 -2.12
CA THR A 409 -1.89 -3.94 -3.29
C THR A 409 -1.85 -2.42 -3.36
N ASP A 410 -1.85 -1.73 -2.24
CA ASP A 410 -2.04 -0.26 -2.15
C ASP A 410 -3.24 0.21 -3.00
N SER A 411 -4.30 -0.57 -3.04
CA SER A 411 -5.41 -0.40 -3.99
C SER A 411 -6.73 -0.07 -3.31
N ARG A 412 -7.60 0.56 -4.11
CA ARG A 412 -9.00 0.82 -3.78
C ARG A 412 -9.96 -0.14 -4.52
N SER A 413 -9.44 -1.03 -5.38
CA SER A 413 -10.25 -1.94 -6.20
C SER A 413 -10.19 -3.38 -5.72
N PHE A 414 -11.36 -4.02 -5.61
CA PHE A 414 -11.48 -5.44 -5.23
C PHE A 414 -11.00 -6.43 -6.30
N LEU A 415 -10.64 -5.96 -7.50
CA LEU A 415 -10.01 -6.78 -8.54
C LEU A 415 -8.48 -6.77 -8.47
N SER A 416 -7.88 -5.92 -7.63
CA SER A 416 -6.43 -5.68 -7.61
C SER A 416 -5.61 -6.81 -6.98
N TYR A 417 -6.23 -7.84 -6.42
CA TYR A 417 -5.49 -8.97 -5.83
C TYR A 417 -4.67 -9.75 -6.86
N THR A 418 -4.98 -9.64 -8.15
CA THR A 418 -4.14 -10.15 -9.25
C THR A 418 -2.73 -9.55 -9.27
N ARG A 419 -2.50 -8.42 -8.58
CA ARG A 419 -1.15 -7.84 -8.39
C ARG A 419 -0.24 -8.78 -7.58
N HIS A 420 -0.77 -9.58 -6.66
CA HIS A 420 0.00 -10.61 -5.96
C HIS A 420 0.47 -11.70 -6.92
N GLU A 421 -0.38 -12.15 -7.87
CA GLU A 421 0.03 -13.07 -8.92
C GLU A 421 1.14 -12.46 -9.79
N TYR A 422 0.97 -11.22 -10.22
CA TYR A 422 1.96 -10.49 -11.03
C TYR A 422 3.32 -10.41 -10.31
N PHE A 423 3.33 -10.03 -9.05
CA PHE A 423 4.53 -9.98 -8.21
C PHE A 423 5.18 -11.37 -8.08
N ARG A 424 4.42 -12.40 -7.75
CA ARG A 424 4.92 -13.77 -7.56
C ARG A 424 5.57 -14.33 -8.81
N ARG A 425 5.03 -14.01 -9.99
CA ARG A 425 5.63 -14.38 -11.28
C ARG A 425 6.98 -13.68 -11.48
N ILE A 426 7.07 -12.40 -11.14
CA ILE A 426 8.32 -11.62 -11.23
C ILE A 426 9.36 -12.14 -10.23
N LEU A 427 8.96 -12.44 -9.00
CA LEU A 427 9.82 -13.04 -7.98
C LEU A 427 10.41 -14.38 -8.45
N CYS A 428 9.55 -15.27 -8.96
CA CYS A 428 9.98 -16.59 -9.44
C CYS A 428 10.85 -16.49 -10.69
N GLU A 429 10.58 -15.54 -11.58
CA GLU A 429 11.44 -15.27 -12.74
C GLU A 429 12.83 -14.78 -12.31
N LEU A 430 12.90 -13.88 -11.34
CA LEU A 430 14.17 -13.37 -10.81
C LEU A 430 15.00 -14.50 -10.18
N PHE A 431 14.40 -15.30 -9.32
CA PHE A 431 15.05 -16.45 -8.68
C PHE A 431 15.46 -17.52 -9.70
N GLY A 432 14.54 -17.85 -10.62
CA GLY A 432 14.79 -18.82 -11.67
C GLY A 432 15.97 -18.41 -12.57
N SER A 433 16.06 -17.13 -12.89
CA SER A 433 17.18 -16.59 -13.68
C SER A 433 18.52 -16.71 -12.95
N TRP A 434 18.56 -16.39 -11.65
CA TRP A 434 19.80 -16.56 -10.86
C TRP A 434 20.25 -18.02 -10.76
N VAL A 435 19.31 -18.96 -10.66
CA VAL A 435 19.64 -20.39 -10.63
C VAL A 435 20.15 -20.85 -11.99
N GLU A 436 19.47 -20.53 -13.06
CA GLU A 436 19.83 -20.95 -14.44
C GLU A 436 21.16 -20.32 -14.89
N ASN A 437 21.50 -19.13 -14.40
CA ASN A 437 22.79 -18.49 -14.64
C ASN A 437 23.91 -19.02 -13.74
N GLY A 438 23.63 -19.91 -12.80
CA GLY A 438 24.62 -20.43 -11.85
C GLY A 438 25.01 -19.47 -10.73
N GLU A 439 24.21 -18.40 -10.51
CA GLU A 439 24.44 -17.41 -9.46
C GLU A 439 23.91 -17.90 -8.09
N TYR A 440 22.97 -18.84 -8.10
CA TYR A 440 22.45 -19.51 -6.91
C TYR A 440 22.28 -21.02 -7.18
N PRO A 441 22.55 -21.91 -6.20
CA PRO A 441 22.38 -23.34 -6.41
C PRO A 441 20.92 -23.74 -6.59
N ALA A 442 20.66 -24.82 -7.32
CA ALA A 442 19.32 -25.41 -7.45
C ALA A 442 18.89 -26.17 -6.18
N ASP A 443 19.03 -25.54 -5.01
CA ASP A 443 18.56 -26.05 -3.72
C ASP A 443 17.04 -25.79 -3.60
N MET A 444 16.25 -26.77 -4.06
CA MET A 444 14.80 -26.67 -4.10
C MET A 444 14.19 -26.43 -2.72
N LYS A 445 14.78 -26.94 -1.65
CA LYS A 445 14.28 -26.73 -0.29
C LYS A 445 14.44 -25.29 0.15
N ALA A 446 15.60 -24.68 -0.11
CA ALA A 446 15.85 -23.29 0.19
C ALA A 446 14.99 -22.37 -0.68
N LEU A 447 14.88 -22.67 -1.98
CA LEU A 447 14.08 -21.88 -2.93
C LEU A 447 12.59 -21.94 -2.58
N GLU A 448 12.02 -23.12 -2.28
CA GLU A 448 10.64 -23.26 -1.80
C GLU A 448 10.39 -22.41 -0.55
N SER A 449 11.28 -22.53 0.45
CA SER A 449 11.15 -21.77 1.70
C SER A 449 11.15 -20.27 1.46
N MET A 450 12.00 -19.74 0.57
CA MET A 450 12.06 -18.33 0.25
C MET A 450 10.83 -17.89 -0.57
N VAL A 451 10.42 -18.65 -1.56
CA VAL A 451 9.24 -18.32 -2.40
C VAL A 451 7.96 -18.29 -1.56
N ARG A 452 7.71 -19.30 -0.72
CA ARG A 452 6.58 -19.34 0.21
C ARG A 452 6.69 -18.24 1.26
N GLY A 453 7.91 -18.02 1.77
CA GLY A 453 8.23 -16.95 2.72
C GLY A 453 7.81 -15.59 2.19
N ILE A 454 8.37 -15.18 1.07
CA ILE A 454 8.12 -13.85 0.46
C ILE A 454 6.68 -13.72 -0.05
N SER A 455 6.08 -14.82 -0.52
CA SER A 455 4.72 -14.79 -1.02
C SER A 455 3.66 -14.67 0.07
N TYR A 456 3.97 -15.05 1.35
CA TYR A 456 2.98 -15.09 2.42
C TYR A 456 3.58 -15.23 3.83
N ASN A 457 4.37 -16.28 4.12
CA ASN A 457 4.72 -16.67 5.48
C ASN A 457 5.55 -15.61 6.22
N ASN A 458 6.42 -14.89 5.52
CA ASN A 458 7.23 -13.82 6.13
C ASN A 458 6.34 -12.69 6.66
N ALA A 459 5.29 -12.31 5.92
CA ALA A 459 4.33 -11.30 6.37
C ALA A 459 3.56 -11.79 7.62
N VAL A 460 3.08 -13.04 7.62
CA VAL A 460 2.40 -13.61 8.81
C VAL A 460 3.27 -13.48 10.06
N LYS A 461 4.55 -13.88 9.96
CA LYS A 461 5.51 -13.79 11.09
C LYS A 461 5.86 -12.37 11.48
N TYR A 462 6.20 -11.57 10.50
CA TYR A 462 6.71 -10.21 10.72
C TYR A 462 5.67 -9.31 11.38
N PHE A 463 4.44 -9.35 10.91
CA PHE A 463 3.34 -8.58 11.48
C PHE A 463 2.74 -9.22 12.74
N GLY A 464 2.97 -10.51 12.96
CA GLY A 464 2.40 -11.26 14.07
C GLY A 464 0.90 -11.53 13.91
N PHE A 465 0.44 -11.67 12.66
CA PHE A 465 -0.96 -11.98 12.39
C PHE A 465 -1.32 -13.38 12.87
N LYS A 466 -2.57 -13.53 13.34
CA LYS A 466 -3.10 -14.82 13.80
C LYS A 466 -3.58 -15.66 12.61
N LEU A 467 -2.61 -16.10 11.80
CA LEU A 467 -2.80 -16.92 10.62
C LEU A 467 -1.80 -18.07 10.64
N ASP A 468 -2.19 -19.20 10.03
CA ASP A 468 -1.30 -20.35 9.86
C ASP A 468 -0.33 -20.12 8.70
N GLU A 469 0.92 -20.57 8.87
CA GLU A 469 1.88 -20.63 7.79
C GLU A 469 1.53 -21.77 6.82
N VAL A 470 1.77 -21.53 5.53
CA VAL A 470 1.67 -22.59 4.51
C VAL A 470 2.97 -23.40 4.53
N LYS A 471 2.81 -24.72 4.77
CA LYS A 471 3.91 -25.69 4.81
C LYS A 471 4.29 -26.20 3.43
#